data_e3950932d43222e79e1affde53d5c7dd
#
_entry.id   e3950932d43222e79e1affde53d5c7dd
#
_cell.length_a   1.000
_cell.length_b   1.000
_cell.length_c   1.000
_cell.angle_alpha   90.00
_cell.angle_beta   90.00
_cell.angle_gamma   90.00
#
_symmetry.space_group_name_H-M   'P 1'
#
loop_
_entity.id
_entity.type
_entity.pdbx_description
1 polymer ?
#
loop_
_entity_poly.entity_id
_entity_poly.type
_entity_poly.pdbx_seq_one_letter_code
_entity_poly.pdbx_strand_id
1 'polypeptide(L)'
;MIKNLVRSIIACSFLFASANAYAWDVSGYKGPTMDLSKYQPEMRLGFLGDESAQDIIKNNACLKEYAEVAYGVPAKIYTFKDYAGTMESMLGGSLDYAWFGSSGYAGIYLEDPTATVPILTRMQPTGDMGYYSVMVTRADSGINSIDDLKGKSFGWADPNSTSGYLIPSIELKAAGMDPDSYFGSTQFSGGHENNVLAVLNGDIDAGVTWVSGVGEWSEGYSSGNLRKMVDKGLLNMDDIKQIWSSALIPNGPIVMPTNMPVRAHQVMVGMKQWIHENDPQCSENVANGVVKAWVPVDHSFYETIVAARKAKIEAKKAE
;
A
#
# COMPACT_ATOMS: atom_id res chain seq x y z
N MET A 1 -54.21 45.41 -31.96
CA MET A 1 -53.68 44.01 -32.19
C MET A 1 -52.55 43.80 -31.25
N ILE A 2 -52.82 43.19 -30.10
CA ILE A 2 -51.81 42.92 -29.08
C ILE A 2 -51.51 41.43 -29.16
N LYS A 3 -50.27 41.01 -29.54
CA LYS A 3 -49.83 39.61 -29.59
C LYS A 3 -49.31 39.22 -28.20
N ASN A 4 -49.99 38.29 -27.57
CA ASN A 4 -49.59 37.64 -26.35
C ASN A 4 -48.38 36.71 -26.64
N LEU A 5 -47.24 36.97 -25.99
CA LEU A 5 -46.08 36.12 -25.98
C LEU A 5 -46.13 35.23 -24.74
N VAL A 6 -46.52 33.98 -24.93
CA VAL A 6 -46.48 32.94 -23.85
C VAL A 6 -45.02 32.53 -23.70
N ARG A 7 -44.40 32.84 -22.55
CA ARG A 7 -43.11 32.33 -22.15
C ARG A 7 -43.30 30.97 -21.49
N SER A 8 -42.92 29.91 -22.19
CA SER A 8 -42.81 28.58 -21.59
C SER A 8 -41.56 28.53 -20.72
N ILE A 9 -41.76 28.41 -19.41
CA ILE A 9 -40.68 28.13 -18.46
C ILE A 9 -40.47 26.60 -18.49
N ILE A 10 -39.35 26.17 -19.10
CA ILE A 10 -38.89 24.79 -19.00
C ILE A 10 -38.22 24.64 -17.63
N ALA A 11 -38.90 24.01 -16.70
CA ALA A 11 -38.31 23.59 -15.43
C ALA A 11 -37.36 22.39 -15.70
N CYS A 12 -36.08 22.67 -15.77
CA CYS A 12 -35.07 21.61 -15.72
C CYS A 12 -35.03 21.02 -14.30
N SER A 13 -35.74 19.91 -14.12
CA SER A 13 -35.58 19.08 -12.92
C SER A 13 -34.20 18.44 -12.95
N PHE A 14 -33.25 19.01 -12.23
CA PHE A 14 -32.00 18.30 -11.91
C PHE A 14 -32.36 17.12 -10.99
N LEU A 15 -32.47 15.94 -11.56
CA LEU A 15 -32.36 14.70 -10.82
C LEU A 15 -30.94 14.64 -10.26
N PHE A 16 -30.78 15.01 -9.00
CA PHE A 16 -29.62 14.58 -8.21
C PHE A 16 -29.73 13.06 -8.09
N ALA A 17 -29.06 12.34 -8.98
CA ALA A 17 -28.72 10.95 -8.72
C ALA A 17 -27.80 11.00 -7.50
N SER A 18 -28.36 10.74 -6.30
CA SER A 18 -27.58 10.40 -5.14
C SER A 18 -26.73 9.19 -5.55
N ALA A 19 -25.41 9.40 -5.72
CA ALA A 19 -24.48 8.30 -5.77
C ALA A 19 -24.67 7.53 -4.45
N ASN A 20 -25.41 6.44 -4.48
CA ASN A 20 -25.35 5.43 -3.45
C ASN A 20 -23.92 4.89 -3.50
N ALA A 21 -23.01 5.53 -2.77
CA ALA A 21 -21.80 4.88 -2.34
C ALA A 21 -22.30 3.57 -1.70
N TYR A 22 -21.81 2.43 -2.17
CA TYR A 22 -22.10 1.12 -1.60
C TYR A 22 -21.67 1.18 -0.14
N ALA A 23 -22.62 1.46 0.75
CA ALA A 23 -22.39 1.39 2.19
C ALA A 23 -22.16 -0.10 2.51
N TRP A 24 -21.02 -0.40 3.11
CA TRP A 24 -20.73 -1.77 3.56
C TRP A 24 -21.64 -2.10 4.75
N ASP A 25 -22.25 -3.26 4.77
CA ASP A 25 -23.11 -3.65 5.89
C ASP A 25 -22.26 -4.07 7.09
N VAL A 26 -22.17 -3.18 8.07
CA VAL A 26 -21.42 -3.39 9.32
C VAL A 26 -22.33 -3.61 10.52
N SER A 27 -23.65 -3.81 10.31
CA SER A 27 -24.64 -3.97 11.38
C SER A 27 -24.38 -5.18 12.28
N GLY A 28 -23.67 -6.19 11.74
CA GLY A 28 -23.26 -7.39 12.48
C GLY A 28 -22.01 -7.23 13.34
N TYR A 29 -21.36 -6.06 13.37
CA TYR A 29 -20.11 -5.88 14.10
C TYR A 29 -20.25 -6.09 15.62
N LYS A 30 -19.41 -6.99 16.17
CA LYS A 30 -19.36 -7.33 17.61
C LYS A 30 -17.92 -7.27 18.15
N GLY A 31 -17.01 -6.68 17.38
CA GLY A 31 -15.64 -6.46 17.82
C GLY A 31 -15.54 -5.38 18.91
N PRO A 32 -14.31 -5.09 19.38
CA PRO A 32 -14.09 -4.09 20.42
C PRO A 32 -14.45 -2.68 19.94
N THR A 33 -14.94 -1.85 20.87
CA THR A 33 -15.31 -0.45 20.62
C THR A 33 -14.73 0.50 21.64
N MET A 34 -14.69 1.79 21.29
CA MET A 34 -14.48 2.91 22.21
C MET A 34 -15.17 4.17 21.68
N ASP A 35 -15.42 5.11 22.56
CA ASP A 35 -15.87 6.46 22.20
C ASP A 35 -14.64 7.36 22.01
N LEU A 36 -14.20 7.56 20.76
CA LEU A 36 -13.07 8.40 20.40
C LEU A 36 -13.42 9.89 20.42
N SER A 37 -14.73 10.27 20.42
CA SER A 37 -15.18 11.67 20.37
C SER A 37 -14.66 12.52 21.54
N LYS A 38 -14.25 11.87 22.63
CA LYS A 38 -13.62 12.51 23.80
C LYS A 38 -12.20 13.02 23.53
N TYR A 39 -11.58 12.58 22.45
CA TYR A 39 -10.19 12.90 22.10
C TYR A 39 -10.10 13.65 20.78
N GLN A 40 -10.93 13.27 19.79
CA GLN A 40 -10.91 13.86 18.45
C GLN A 40 -12.23 13.65 17.71
N PRO A 41 -12.58 14.51 16.71
CA PRO A 41 -13.89 14.48 16.06
C PRO A 41 -14.02 13.44 14.96
N GLU A 42 -12.92 12.87 14.47
CA GLU A 42 -12.90 11.88 13.37
C GLU A 42 -11.73 10.91 13.50
N MET A 43 -11.83 9.75 12.83
CA MET A 43 -10.75 8.78 12.65
C MET A 43 -10.15 8.94 11.24
N ARG A 44 -8.86 9.28 11.16
CA ARG A 44 -8.18 9.63 9.90
C ARG A 44 -7.32 8.46 9.43
N LEU A 45 -7.77 7.81 8.35
CA LEU A 45 -7.16 6.60 7.78
C LEU A 45 -6.31 6.96 6.57
N GLY A 46 -4.99 6.86 6.68
CA GLY A 46 -4.04 7.16 5.61
C GLY A 46 -3.62 5.91 4.83
N PHE A 47 -3.46 6.08 3.53
CA PHE A 47 -3.01 5.02 2.62
C PHE A 47 -1.92 5.53 1.69
N LEU A 48 -0.95 4.66 1.38
CA LEU A 48 0.16 4.98 0.47
C LEU A 48 -0.35 5.28 -0.95
N GLY A 49 0.32 6.19 -1.64
CA GLY A 49 0.07 6.50 -3.04
C GLY A 49 0.68 5.44 -3.96
N ASP A 50 0.18 4.22 -3.88
CA ASP A 50 0.70 3.04 -4.58
C ASP A 50 -0.16 2.62 -5.78
N GLU A 51 -1.38 3.12 -5.82
CA GLU A 51 -2.39 2.91 -6.85
C GLU A 51 -3.31 4.14 -6.97
N SER A 52 -4.32 4.09 -7.83
CA SER A 52 -5.26 5.21 -7.98
C SER A 52 -6.01 5.53 -6.68
N ALA A 53 -6.25 6.82 -6.43
CA ALA A 53 -7.02 7.25 -5.24
C ALA A 53 -8.42 6.61 -5.19
N GLN A 54 -9.05 6.37 -6.35
CA GLN A 54 -10.37 5.73 -6.43
C GLN A 54 -10.32 4.27 -5.99
N ASP A 55 -9.28 3.52 -6.38
CA ASP A 55 -9.10 2.12 -5.97
C ASP A 55 -8.78 2.03 -4.48
N ILE A 56 -7.93 2.91 -3.96
CA ILE A 56 -7.65 3.00 -2.52
C ILE A 56 -8.94 3.19 -1.73
N ILE A 57 -9.79 4.17 -2.12
CA ILE A 57 -11.05 4.44 -1.46
C ILE A 57 -12.00 3.23 -1.55
N LYS A 58 -12.13 2.63 -2.73
CA LYS A 58 -12.99 1.47 -2.97
C LYS A 58 -12.57 0.27 -2.12
N ASN A 59 -11.29 -0.08 -2.14
CA ASN A 59 -10.76 -1.27 -1.46
C ASN A 59 -10.80 -1.13 0.07
N ASN A 60 -10.80 0.11 0.58
CA ASN A 60 -10.80 0.39 2.02
C ASN A 60 -12.13 0.94 2.54
N ALA A 61 -13.18 0.99 1.71
CA ALA A 61 -14.49 1.49 2.12
C ALA A 61 -15.06 0.71 3.31
N CYS A 62 -14.95 -0.61 3.31
CA CYS A 62 -15.41 -1.44 4.42
C CYS A 62 -14.66 -1.14 5.72
N LEU A 63 -13.34 -0.97 5.67
CA LEU A 63 -12.53 -0.61 6.85
C LEU A 63 -12.98 0.72 7.45
N LYS A 64 -13.33 1.69 6.60
CA LYS A 64 -13.88 2.99 7.02
C LYS A 64 -15.17 2.80 7.81
N GLU A 65 -16.13 2.02 7.27
CA GLU A 65 -17.43 1.78 7.93
C GLU A 65 -17.24 1.03 9.26
N TYR A 66 -16.37 0.02 9.33
CA TYR A 66 -16.02 -0.64 10.60
C TYR A 66 -15.35 0.31 11.59
N ALA A 67 -14.47 1.20 11.13
CA ALA A 67 -13.83 2.17 12.01
C ALA A 67 -14.85 3.17 12.61
N GLU A 68 -15.86 3.60 11.85
CA GLU A 68 -16.93 4.47 12.36
C GLU A 68 -17.68 3.81 13.52
N VAL A 69 -18.04 2.53 13.38
CA VAL A 69 -18.71 1.77 14.45
C VAL A 69 -17.76 1.51 15.63
N ALA A 70 -16.53 1.12 15.37
CA ALA A 70 -15.58 0.76 16.41
C ALA A 70 -15.14 1.97 17.27
N TYR A 71 -15.04 3.15 16.68
CA TYR A 71 -14.55 4.36 17.34
C TYR A 71 -15.65 5.37 17.72
N GLY A 72 -16.87 5.19 17.23
CA GLY A 72 -17.99 6.08 17.54
C GLY A 72 -17.85 7.50 16.99
N VAL A 73 -17.02 7.70 15.97
CA VAL A 73 -16.80 8.97 15.26
C VAL A 73 -16.78 8.72 13.75
N PRO A 74 -17.05 9.73 12.91
CA PRO A 74 -16.84 9.60 11.48
C PRO A 74 -15.41 9.16 11.15
N ALA A 75 -15.25 8.28 10.16
CA ALA A 75 -13.95 7.90 9.65
C ALA A 75 -13.74 8.44 8.22
N LYS A 76 -12.51 8.80 7.89
CA LYS A 76 -12.18 9.41 6.61
C LYS A 76 -10.92 8.79 6.02
N ILE A 77 -10.99 8.45 4.73
CA ILE A 77 -9.85 7.93 3.98
C ILE A 77 -9.08 9.10 3.37
N TYR A 78 -7.77 9.12 3.61
CA TYR A 78 -6.82 10.07 3.03
C TYR A 78 -5.89 9.33 2.08
N THR A 79 -5.82 9.81 0.85
CA THR A 79 -4.94 9.30 -0.20
C THR A 79 -3.88 10.34 -0.53
N PHE A 80 -2.68 9.87 -0.86
CA PHE A 80 -1.52 10.72 -1.15
C PHE A 80 -0.96 10.39 -2.51
N LYS A 81 -0.21 11.32 -3.09
CA LYS A 81 0.42 11.13 -4.40
C LYS A 81 1.55 10.10 -4.35
N ASP A 82 2.25 10.04 -3.23
CA ASP A 82 3.44 9.22 -3.00
C ASP A 82 3.57 8.81 -1.53
N TYR A 83 4.58 8.00 -1.24
CA TYR A 83 4.86 7.51 0.12
C TYR A 83 5.27 8.64 1.07
N ALA A 84 6.03 9.63 0.57
CA ALA A 84 6.50 10.74 1.40
C ALA A 84 5.33 11.54 1.99
N GLY A 85 4.31 11.86 1.17
CA GLY A 85 3.12 12.57 1.65
C GLY A 85 2.39 11.84 2.77
N THR A 86 2.30 10.51 2.71
CA THR A 86 1.69 9.71 3.79
C THR A 86 2.56 9.75 5.06
N MET A 87 3.89 9.62 4.91
CA MET A 87 4.84 9.66 6.03
C MET A 87 4.83 11.03 6.73
N GLU A 88 4.91 12.12 5.97
CA GLU A 88 4.85 13.50 6.48
C GLU A 88 3.52 13.79 7.20
N SER A 89 2.40 13.31 6.64
CA SER A 89 1.09 13.47 7.27
C SER A 89 0.96 12.69 8.58
N MET A 90 1.60 11.52 8.69
CA MET A 90 1.65 10.75 9.94
C MET A 90 2.52 11.46 10.97
N LEU A 91 3.74 11.89 10.61
CA LEU A 91 4.64 12.64 11.48
C LEU A 91 4.04 13.96 11.93
N GLY A 92 3.32 14.65 11.03
CA GLY A 92 2.61 15.90 11.32
C GLY A 92 1.33 15.75 12.14
N GLY A 93 0.96 14.53 12.56
CA GLY A 93 -0.22 14.26 13.38
C GLY A 93 -1.55 14.45 12.61
N SER A 94 -1.53 14.39 11.29
CA SER A 94 -2.72 14.50 10.44
C SER A 94 -3.38 13.16 10.14
N LEU A 95 -2.80 12.05 10.59
CA LEU A 95 -3.34 10.70 10.44
C LEU A 95 -3.36 9.98 11.79
N ASP A 96 -4.34 9.07 11.95
CA ASP A 96 -4.52 8.23 13.14
C ASP A 96 -4.20 6.76 12.86
N TYR A 97 -4.14 6.41 11.59
CA TYR A 97 -3.86 5.09 11.07
C TYR A 97 -3.14 5.24 9.73
N ALA A 98 -2.12 4.44 9.51
CA ALA A 98 -1.63 4.15 8.17
C ALA A 98 -1.00 2.77 8.09
N TRP A 99 -1.06 2.15 6.90
CA TRP A 99 -0.32 0.94 6.61
C TRP A 99 0.87 1.26 5.71
N PHE A 100 2.07 1.12 6.24
CA PHE A 100 3.32 1.39 5.54
C PHE A 100 4.02 0.10 5.09
N GLY A 101 4.86 0.19 4.06
CA GLY A 101 5.95 -0.75 3.91
C GLY A 101 6.95 -0.61 5.08
N SER A 102 7.69 -1.66 5.40
CA SER A 102 8.63 -1.64 6.53
C SER A 102 9.72 -0.57 6.39
N SER A 103 10.13 -0.20 5.16
CA SER A 103 11.04 0.94 4.92
C SER A 103 10.38 2.29 5.21
N GLY A 104 9.10 2.48 4.84
CA GLY A 104 8.35 3.71 5.18
C GLY A 104 8.25 3.91 6.69
N TYR A 105 7.88 2.85 7.42
CA TYR A 105 7.91 2.86 8.87
C TYR A 105 9.31 3.17 9.43
N ALA A 106 10.34 2.51 8.91
CA ALA A 106 11.73 2.80 9.31
C ALA A 106 12.12 4.26 9.10
N GLY A 107 11.61 4.90 8.03
CA GLY A 107 11.83 6.32 7.79
C GLY A 107 11.20 7.21 8.84
N ILE A 108 9.94 6.94 9.22
CA ILE A 108 9.24 7.65 10.30
C ILE A 108 10.01 7.48 11.62
N TYR A 109 10.37 6.25 11.96
CA TYR A 109 11.10 5.95 13.20
C TYR A 109 12.48 6.62 13.28
N LEU A 110 13.22 6.69 12.17
CA LEU A 110 14.52 7.35 12.14
C LEU A 110 14.43 8.87 12.27
N GLU A 111 13.30 9.46 11.89
CA GLU A 111 13.04 10.89 12.04
C GLU A 111 12.52 11.23 13.45
N ASP A 112 11.52 10.49 13.93
CA ASP A 112 11.01 10.59 15.30
C ASP A 112 10.62 9.21 15.84
N PRO A 113 11.47 8.56 16.66
CA PRO A 113 11.20 7.24 17.23
C PRO A 113 10.02 7.22 18.21
N THR A 114 9.49 8.39 18.59
CA THR A 114 8.38 8.52 19.50
C THR A 114 7.04 8.83 18.82
N ALA A 115 7.04 9.11 17.52
CA ALA A 115 5.84 9.54 16.81
C ALA A 115 4.78 8.45 16.69
N THR A 116 5.19 7.22 16.38
CA THR A 116 4.26 6.12 16.06
C THR A 116 4.65 4.79 16.68
N VAL A 117 3.67 3.91 16.83
CA VAL A 117 3.88 2.50 17.19
C VAL A 117 3.34 1.59 16.09
N PRO A 118 4.08 0.55 15.68
CA PRO A 118 3.56 -0.53 14.86
C PRO A 118 2.65 -1.40 15.74
N ILE A 119 1.47 -1.73 15.26
CA ILE A 119 0.47 -2.46 16.04
C ILE A 119 0.10 -3.81 15.44
N LEU A 120 0.10 -3.92 14.12
CA LEU A 120 -0.28 -5.14 13.38
C LEU A 120 0.54 -5.29 12.12
N THR A 121 0.75 -6.54 11.72
CA THR A 121 1.14 -6.90 10.36
C THR A 121 0.31 -8.08 9.85
N ARG A 122 0.38 -8.35 8.55
CA ARG A 122 -0.31 -9.51 7.98
C ARG A 122 0.57 -10.77 8.02
N MET A 123 -0.08 -11.92 8.15
CA MET A 123 0.53 -13.23 7.99
C MET A 123 0.04 -13.86 6.68
N GLN A 124 0.94 -14.41 5.88
CA GLN A 124 0.61 -15.11 4.64
C GLN A 124 -0.08 -16.46 4.93
N PRO A 125 -0.79 -17.05 3.97
CA PRO A 125 -1.40 -18.39 4.11
C PRO A 125 -0.41 -19.48 4.55
N THR A 126 0.87 -19.37 4.18
CA THR A 126 1.96 -20.25 4.61
C THR A 126 2.34 -20.12 6.08
N GLY A 127 1.95 -19.02 6.74
CA GLY A 127 2.36 -18.66 8.09
C GLY A 127 3.53 -17.67 8.16
N ASP A 128 4.12 -17.33 7.02
CA ASP A 128 5.20 -16.34 6.95
C ASP A 128 4.65 -14.92 7.18
N MET A 129 5.40 -14.10 7.90
CA MET A 129 5.11 -12.67 8.09
C MET A 129 5.95 -11.81 7.14
N GLY A 130 6.06 -12.25 5.90
CA GLY A 130 6.89 -11.61 4.89
C GLY A 130 6.32 -11.72 3.48
N TYR A 131 7.00 -11.09 2.54
CA TYR A 131 6.68 -11.03 1.11
C TYR A 131 7.97 -10.83 0.31
N TYR A 132 7.89 -10.76 -1.01
CA TYR A 132 9.05 -10.65 -1.89
C TYR A 132 8.99 -9.41 -2.77
N SER A 133 10.16 -8.82 -3.02
CA SER A 133 10.39 -7.98 -4.18
C SER A 133 10.69 -8.87 -5.37
N VAL A 134 10.11 -8.57 -6.52
CA VAL A 134 10.41 -9.27 -7.78
C VAL A 134 10.76 -8.25 -8.85
N MET A 135 11.70 -8.61 -9.74
CA MET A 135 11.93 -7.86 -10.97
C MET A 135 11.18 -8.52 -12.10
N VAL A 136 10.44 -7.71 -12.84
CA VAL A 136 9.67 -8.14 -14.00
C VAL A 136 10.10 -7.39 -15.24
N THR A 137 10.00 -8.06 -16.36
CA THR A 137 10.20 -7.53 -17.71
C THR A 137 9.10 -8.05 -18.62
N ARG A 138 8.91 -7.48 -19.80
CA ARG A 138 7.96 -8.02 -20.78
C ARG A 138 8.40 -9.42 -21.22
N ALA A 139 7.43 -10.29 -21.44
CA ALA A 139 7.68 -11.67 -21.88
C ALA A 139 8.47 -11.73 -23.19
N ASP A 140 8.21 -10.80 -24.12
CA ASP A 140 8.83 -10.69 -25.44
C ASP A 140 10.13 -9.85 -25.47
N SER A 141 10.63 -9.36 -24.33
CA SER A 141 11.77 -8.43 -24.25
C SER A 141 13.12 -9.02 -24.65
N GLY A 142 13.24 -10.36 -24.69
CA GLY A 142 14.54 -11.04 -24.84
C GLY A 142 15.40 -11.05 -23.55
N ILE A 143 15.02 -10.34 -22.48
CA ILE A 143 15.68 -10.30 -21.16
C ILE A 143 15.25 -11.54 -20.39
N ASN A 144 16.18 -12.38 -19.92
CA ASN A 144 15.88 -13.64 -19.24
C ASN A 144 16.50 -13.74 -17.83
N SER A 145 17.41 -12.82 -17.51
CA SER A 145 18.11 -12.78 -16.24
C SER A 145 18.43 -11.34 -15.85
N ILE A 146 18.88 -11.15 -14.62
CA ILE A 146 19.37 -9.86 -14.13
C ILE A 146 20.61 -9.39 -14.90
N ASP A 147 21.44 -10.31 -15.41
CA ASP A 147 22.65 -9.98 -16.17
C ASP A 147 22.31 -9.30 -17.51
N ASP A 148 21.17 -9.62 -18.10
CA ASP A 148 20.68 -8.99 -19.32
C ASP A 148 20.25 -7.53 -19.12
N LEU A 149 20.10 -7.08 -17.86
CA LEU A 149 19.72 -5.71 -17.52
C LEU A 149 20.89 -4.72 -17.55
N LYS A 150 22.13 -5.16 -17.74
CA LYS A 150 23.27 -4.26 -17.82
C LYS A 150 23.10 -3.25 -18.96
N GLY A 151 23.14 -1.97 -18.60
CA GLY A 151 22.96 -0.86 -19.55
C GLY A 151 21.51 -0.65 -20.01
N LYS A 152 20.53 -1.35 -19.45
CA LYS A 152 19.08 -1.21 -19.73
C LYS A 152 18.44 -0.14 -18.88
N SER A 153 17.25 0.31 -19.28
CA SER A 153 16.42 1.19 -18.46
C SER A 153 15.70 0.40 -17.37
N PHE A 154 15.66 0.96 -16.15
CA PHE A 154 15.12 0.27 -14.98
C PHE A 154 14.21 1.16 -14.13
N GLY A 155 13.10 0.61 -13.66
CA GLY A 155 12.12 1.29 -12.83
C GLY A 155 12.15 0.88 -11.36
N TRP A 156 12.20 1.88 -10.49
CA TRP A 156 11.91 1.77 -9.07
C TRP A 156 10.48 2.24 -8.80
N ALA A 157 9.80 1.68 -7.78
CA ALA A 157 8.45 2.10 -7.47
C ALA A 157 8.42 3.47 -6.77
N ASP A 158 9.01 3.57 -5.57
CA ASP A 158 9.08 4.79 -4.76
C ASP A 158 10.33 4.77 -3.87
N PRO A 159 11.02 5.91 -3.64
CA PRO A 159 12.23 5.99 -2.80
C PRO A 159 12.05 5.47 -1.38
N ASN A 160 10.82 5.49 -0.84
CA ASN A 160 10.49 5.04 0.50
C ASN A 160 9.97 3.61 0.53
N SER A 161 9.77 2.96 -0.65
CA SER A 161 9.30 1.59 -0.72
C SER A 161 10.37 0.58 -0.30
N THR A 162 9.96 -0.44 0.47
CA THR A 162 10.85 -1.54 0.87
C THR A 162 11.22 -2.41 -0.31
N SER A 163 10.23 -2.99 -0.97
CA SER A 163 10.39 -3.88 -2.12
C SER A 163 10.56 -3.14 -3.44
N GLY A 164 10.09 -1.89 -3.52
CA GLY A 164 10.21 -1.07 -4.70
C GLY A 164 11.50 -0.29 -4.80
N TYR A 165 12.37 -0.33 -3.77
CA TYR A 165 13.66 0.36 -3.80
C TYR A 165 14.67 -0.15 -2.77
N LEU A 166 14.37 -0.09 -1.45
CA LEU A 166 15.39 -0.30 -0.41
C LEU A 166 16.07 -1.66 -0.56
N ILE A 167 15.30 -2.73 -0.48
CA ILE A 167 15.85 -4.11 -0.48
C ILE A 167 16.47 -4.47 -1.83
N PRO A 168 15.78 -4.33 -2.98
CA PRO A 168 16.40 -4.72 -4.25
C PRO A 168 17.67 -3.91 -4.55
N SER A 169 17.75 -2.62 -4.18
CA SER A 169 18.96 -1.84 -4.39
C SER A 169 20.13 -2.28 -3.51
N ILE A 170 19.87 -2.73 -2.27
CA ILE A 170 20.89 -3.26 -1.37
C ILE A 170 21.39 -4.63 -1.87
N GLU A 171 20.46 -5.54 -2.23
CA GLU A 171 20.83 -6.88 -2.70
C GLU A 171 21.57 -6.84 -4.03
N LEU A 172 21.19 -5.96 -4.96
CA LEU A 172 21.95 -5.72 -6.19
C LEU A 172 23.37 -5.26 -5.90
N LYS A 173 23.51 -4.24 -5.04
CA LYS A 173 24.85 -3.71 -4.68
C LYS A 173 25.70 -4.78 -3.99
N ALA A 174 25.12 -5.60 -3.12
CA ALA A 174 25.80 -6.73 -2.48
C ALA A 174 26.23 -7.83 -3.48
N ALA A 175 25.49 -8.00 -4.56
CA ALA A 175 25.83 -8.90 -5.66
C ALA A 175 26.84 -8.30 -6.67
N GLY A 176 27.39 -7.10 -6.38
CA GLY A 176 28.36 -6.41 -7.24
C GLY A 176 27.74 -5.65 -8.42
N MET A 177 26.42 -5.50 -8.42
CA MET A 177 25.65 -4.76 -9.42
C MET A 177 25.20 -3.43 -8.80
N ASP A 178 26.08 -2.44 -8.73
CA ASP A 178 25.70 -1.12 -8.21
C ASP A 178 24.68 -0.47 -9.15
N PRO A 179 23.44 -0.23 -8.70
CA PRO A 179 22.37 0.27 -9.57
C PRO A 179 22.70 1.55 -10.33
N ASP A 180 23.50 2.45 -9.73
CA ASP A 180 23.83 3.75 -10.32
C ASP A 180 24.78 3.62 -11.53
N SER A 181 25.51 2.52 -11.64
CA SER A 181 26.43 2.24 -12.75
C SER A 181 26.06 1.01 -13.58
N TYR A 182 25.20 0.13 -13.05
CA TYR A 182 24.82 -1.11 -13.72
C TYR A 182 23.76 -0.90 -14.78
N PHE A 183 22.72 -0.12 -14.46
CA PHE A 183 21.64 0.24 -15.39
C PHE A 183 22.07 1.40 -16.30
N GLY A 184 21.55 1.44 -17.51
CA GLY A 184 21.76 2.57 -18.43
C GLY A 184 21.03 3.83 -17.98
N SER A 185 19.86 3.65 -17.37
CA SER A 185 19.09 4.70 -16.70
C SER A 185 18.16 4.12 -15.65
N THR A 186 17.88 4.90 -14.62
CA THR A 186 16.87 4.53 -13.60
C THR A 186 15.86 5.65 -13.41
N GLN A 187 14.63 5.28 -13.05
CA GLN A 187 13.58 6.24 -12.70
C GLN A 187 12.71 5.71 -11.56
N PHE A 188 12.06 6.62 -10.83
CA PHE A 188 10.97 6.27 -9.91
C PHE A 188 9.62 6.50 -10.61
N SER A 189 8.78 5.47 -10.65
CA SER A 189 7.49 5.51 -11.34
C SER A 189 6.34 6.05 -10.46
N GLY A 190 6.60 6.33 -9.17
CA GLY A 190 5.64 6.87 -8.21
C GLY A 190 4.68 5.83 -7.61
N GLY A 191 4.99 4.54 -7.72
CA GLY A 191 4.23 3.42 -7.16
C GLY A 191 4.44 2.12 -7.90
N HIS A 192 4.05 1.01 -7.29
CA HIS A 192 4.25 -0.33 -7.86
C HIS A 192 3.42 -0.57 -9.11
N GLU A 193 2.16 -0.12 -9.13
CA GLU A 193 1.28 -0.27 -10.28
C GLU A 193 1.83 0.47 -11.50
N ASN A 194 2.18 1.75 -11.33
CA ASN A 194 2.77 2.56 -12.40
C ASN A 194 4.08 1.95 -12.91
N ASN A 195 4.88 1.34 -12.03
CA ASN A 195 6.15 0.73 -12.43
C ASN A 195 5.94 -0.48 -13.34
N VAL A 196 4.97 -1.35 -13.03
CA VAL A 196 4.61 -2.49 -13.88
C VAL A 196 3.97 -2.02 -15.19
N LEU A 197 3.12 -0.99 -15.16
CA LEU A 197 2.54 -0.39 -16.36
C LEU A 197 3.62 0.18 -17.29
N ALA A 198 4.65 0.83 -16.73
CA ALA A 198 5.78 1.34 -17.52
C ALA A 198 6.57 0.20 -18.21
N VAL A 199 6.71 -0.96 -17.57
CA VAL A 199 7.29 -2.17 -18.18
C VAL A 199 6.39 -2.67 -19.32
N LEU A 200 5.09 -2.81 -19.08
CA LEU A 200 4.12 -3.30 -20.08
C LEU A 200 4.09 -2.40 -21.33
N ASN A 201 4.13 -1.09 -21.12
CA ASN A 201 4.13 -0.11 -22.21
C ASN A 201 5.47 -0.06 -22.98
N GLY A 202 6.54 -0.65 -22.43
CA GLY A 202 7.90 -0.56 -22.99
C GLY A 202 8.59 0.78 -22.73
N ASP A 203 8.11 1.56 -21.76
CA ASP A 203 8.74 2.82 -21.33
C ASP A 203 10.06 2.55 -20.59
N ILE A 204 10.15 1.38 -19.93
CA ILE A 204 11.34 0.85 -19.29
C ILE A 204 11.49 -0.64 -19.62
N ASP A 205 12.74 -1.14 -19.63
CA ASP A 205 13.05 -2.53 -19.96
C ASP A 205 12.65 -3.51 -18.84
N ALA A 206 12.80 -3.11 -17.59
CA ALA A 206 12.42 -3.90 -16.42
C ALA A 206 12.10 -2.99 -15.23
N GLY A 207 11.41 -3.54 -14.25
CA GLY A 207 11.09 -2.82 -13.01
C GLY A 207 10.81 -3.74 -11.84
N VAL A 208 10.84 -3.19 -10.63
CA VAL A 208 10.55 -3.91 -9.39
C VAL A 208 9.10 -3.77 -8.98
N THR A 209 8.55 -4.84 -8.42
CA THR A 209 7.25 -4.82 -7.75
C THR A 209 7.23 -5.81 -6.58
N TRP A 210 6.06 -6.05 -5.97
CA TRP A 210 5.95 -6.95 -4.84
C TRP A 210 4.85 -8.00 -5.02
N VAL A 211 5.12 -9.17 -4.45
CA VAL A 211 4.23 -10.33 -4.46
C VAL A 211 4.31 -11.08 -3.14
N SER A 212 3.28 -11.87 -2.80
CA SER A 212 3.33 -12.77 -1.64
C SER A 212 4.30 -13.92 -1.82
N GLY A 213 4.54 -14.34 -3.05
CA GLY A 213 5.25 -15.57 -3.36
C GLY A 213 4.48 -16.86 -3.03
N VAL A 214 3.17 -16.74 -2.72
CA VAL A 214 2.27 -17.86 -2.38
C VAL A 214 1.22 -18.01 -3.48
N GLY A 215 0.95 -19.23 -3.92
CA GLY A 215 0.06 -19.49 -5.05
C GLY A 215 0.78 -19.49 -6.40
N GLU A 216 0.01 -19.44 -7.47
CA GLU A 216 0.52 -19.60 -8.82
C GLU A 216 0.95 -18.27 -9.45
N TRP A 217 2.09 -18.28 -10.18
CA TRP A 217 2.55 -17.14 -10.97
C TRP A 217 1.48 -16.65 -11.95
N SER A 218 0.83 -17.57 -12.67
CA SER A 218 -0.19 -17.25 -13.68
C SER A 218 -1.37 -16.44 -13.17
N GLU A 219 -1.58 -16.45 -11.84
CA GLU A 219 -2.64 -15.68 -11.15
C GLU A 219 -2.12 -14.40 -10.48
N GLY A 220 -0.82 -14.09 -10.60
CA GLY A 220 -0.18 -12.98 -9.88
C GLY A 220 0.03 -13.28 -8.39
N TYR A 221 0.07 -14.57 -8.02
CA TYR A 221 0.11 -15.10 -6.65
C TYR A 221 -1.20 -14.87 -5.86
N SER A 222 -1.17 -15.11 -4.56
CA SER A 222 -2.34 -14.97 -3.67
C SER A 222 -2.58 -13.54 -3.18
N SER A 223 -1.54 -12.70 -3.19
CA SER A 223 -1.61 -11.28 -2.83
C SER A 223 -0.40 -10.51 -3.37
N GLY A 224 -0.55 -9.22 -3.49
CA GLY A 224 0.52 -8.35 -3.96
C GLY A 224 0.09 -7.42 -5.09
N ASN A 225 1.03 -6.64 -5.60
CA ASN A 225 0.73 -5.71 -6.67
C ASN A 225 0.33 -6.43 -7.98
N LEU A 226 1.02 -7.54 -8.33
CA LEU A 226 0.67 -8.29 -9.54
C LEU A 226 -0.75 -8.87 -9.42
N ARG A 227 -1.11 -9.44 -8.26
CA ARG A 227 -2.46 -9.94 -8.01
C ARG A 227 -3.51 -8.84 -8.18
N LYS A 228 -3.28 -7.68 -7.56
CA LYS A 228 -4.19 -6.53 -7.72
C LYS A 228 -4.38 -6.12 -9.18
N MET A 229 -3.30 -6.08 -9.94
CA MET A 229 -3.37 -5.68 -11.35
C MET A 229 -4.11 -6.72 -12.20
N VAL A 230 -3.95 -8.01 -11.91
CA VAL A 230 -4.74 -9.08 -12.53
C VAL A 230 -6.22 -8.93 -12.20
N ASP A 231 -6.57 -8.74 -10.92
CA ASP A 231 -7.96 -8.57 -10.48
C ASP A 231 -8.65 -7.32 -11.07
N LYS A 232 -7.86 -6.27 -11.36
CA LYS A 232 -8.32 -5.06 -12.06
C LYS A 232 -8.42 -5.24 -13.59
N GLY A 233 -7.91 -6.33 -14.15
CA GLY A 233 -7.79 -6.53 -15.59
C GLY A 233 -6.74 -5.63 -16.26
N LEU A 234 -5.79 -5.10 -15.50
CA LEU A 234 -4.69 -4.25 -15.98
C LEU A 234 -3.47 -5.05 -16.42
N LEU A 235 -3.38 -6.32 -16.05
CA LEU A 235 -2.25 -7.19 -16.30
C LEU A 235 -2.73 -8.59 -16.69
N ASN A 236 -2.22 -9.11 -17.82
CA ASN A 236 -2.16 -10.53 -18.10
C ASN A 236 -0.76 -11.03 -17.74
N MET A 237 -0.65 -12.05 -16.88
CA MET A 237 0.64 -12.58 -16.42
C MET A 237 1.48 -13.19 -17.55
N ASP A 238 0.87 -13.54 -18.67
CA ASP A 238 1.58 -14.00 -19.88
C ASP A 238 2.35 -12.86 -20.59
N ASP A 239 2.02 -11.59 -20.30
CA ASP A 239 2.68 -10.43 -20.91
C ASP A 239 4.00 -10.07 -20.24
N ILE A 240 4.25 -10.62 -19.03
CA ILE A 240 5.47 -10.38 -18.26
C ILE A 240 6.12 -11.68 -17.80
N LYS A 241 7.38 -11.58 -17.43
CA LYS A 241 8.13 -12.67 -16.75
C LYS A 241 8.94 -12.12 -15.60
N GLN A 242 9.08 -12.93 -14.57
CA GLN A 242 9.95 -12.65 -13.42
C GLN A 242 11.39 -13.09 -13.75
N ILE A 243 12.36 -12.21 -13.48
CA ILE A 243 13.79 -12.48 -13.74
C ILE A 243 14.63 -12.49 -12.46
N TRP A 244 14.05 -12.05 -11.33
CA TRP A 244 14.71 -12.02 -10.03
C TRP A 244 13.69 -11.98 -8.88
N SER A 245 14.10 -12.42 -7.70
CA SER A 245 13.37 -12.29 -6.45
C SER A 245 14.31 -12.01 -5.29
N SER A 246 13.89 -11.16 -4.37
CA SER A 246 14.62 -10.88 -3.12
C SER A 246 14.58 -12.05 -2.14
N ALA A 247 15.38 -11.96 -1.08
CA ALA A 247 15.09 -12.65 0.18
C ALA A 247 13.73 -12.20 0.75
N LEU A 248 13.21 -12.97 1.73
CA LEU A 248 11.93 -12.66 2.38
C LEU A 248 12.02 -11.31 3.11
N ILE A 249 11.12 -10.39 2.78
CA ILE A 249 11.01 -9.06 3.36
C ILE A 249 9.93 -9.06 4.43
N PRO A 250 10.16 -8.57 5.67
CA PRO A 250 9.11 -8.42 6.67
C PRO A 250 7.92 -7.62 6.13
N ASN A 251 6.70 -8.13 6.26
CA ASN A 251 5.48 -7.40 5.92
C ASN A 251 5.43 -6.08 6.68
N GLY A 252 5.01 -5.01 6.01
CA GLY A 252 4.94 -3.70 6.60
C GLY A 252 3.89 -3.56 7.70
N PRO A 253 4.08 -2.66 8.67
CA PRO A 253 3.17 -2.47 9.78
C PRO A 253 1.97 -1.60 9.44
N ILE A 254 0.84 -1.88 10.09
CA ILE A 254 -0.14 -0.87 10.44
C ILE A 254 0.44 -0.11 11.63
N VAL A 255 0.49 1.22 11.52
CA VAL A 255 0.97 2.10 12.58
C VAL A 255 -0.11 3.07 13.03
N MET A 256 -0.04 3.47 14.28
CA MET A 256 -0.86 4.52 14.88
C MET A 256 0.03 5.47 15.69
N PRO A 257 -0.36 6.75 15.87
CA PRO A 257 0.37 7.70 16.71
C PRO A 257 0.46 7.23 18.17
N THR A 258 1.62 7.43 18.80
CA THR A 258 1.84 7.08 20.22
C THR A 258 0.99 7.90 21.19
N ASN A 259 0.63 9.13 20.80
CA ASN A 259 -0.20 10.04 21.63
C ASN A 259 -1.69 9.68 21.64
N MET A 260 -2.12 8.69 20.86
CA MET A 260 -3.47 8.15 20.95
C MET A 260 -3.63 7.30 22.23
N PRO A 261 -4.85 7.24 22.80
CA PRO A 261 -5.12 6.35 23.94
C PRO A 261 -4.75 4.90 23.61
N VAL A 262 -4.11 4.18 24.54
CA VAL A 262 -3.77 2.76 24.38
C VAL A 262 -5.01 1.92 23.98
N ARG A 263 -6.18 2.29 24.50
CA ARG A 263 -7.45 1.64 24.13
C ARG A 263 -7.74 1.78 22.63
N ALA A 264 -7.37 2.88 21.99
CA ALA A 264 -7.57 3.06 20.54
C ALA A 264 -6.72 2.05 19.74
N HIS A 265 -5.47 1.81 20.13
CA HIS A 265 -4.62 0.78 19.54
C HIS A 265 -5.24 -0.61 19.70
N GLN A 266 -5.73 -0.95 20.90
CA GLN A 266 -6.38 -2.24 21.16
C GLN A 266 -7.65 -2.44 20.35
N VAL A 267 -8.45 -1.38 20.16
CA VAL A 267 -9.67 -1.42 19.32
C VAL A 267 -9.27 -1.68 17.87
N MET A 268 -8.25 -1.02 17.32
CA MET A 268 -7.79 -1.27 15.94
C MET A 268 -7.34 -2.72 15.76
N VAL A 269 -6.55 -3.24 16.68
CA VAL A 269 -6.08 -4.64 16.65
C VAL A 269 -7.28 -5.60 16.63
N GLY A 270 -8.17 -5.48 17.60
CA GLY A 270 -9.31 -6.38 17.70
C GLY A 270 -10.35 -6.20 16.58
N MET A 271 -10.53 -4.98 16.07
CA MET A 271 -11.38 -4.73 14.89
C MET A 271 -10.83 -5.43 13.65
N LYS A 272 -9.53 -5.30 13.36
CA LYS A 272 -8.90 -5.95 12.20
C LYS A 272 -8.97 -7.48 12.29
N GLN A 273 -8.78 -8.04 13.50
CA GLN A 273 -8.92 -9.47 13.72
C GLN A 273 -10.37 -9.94 13.57
N TRP A 274 -11.33 -9.18 14.14
CA TRP A 274 -12.75 -9.48 13.99
C TRP A 274 -13.21 -9.43 12.52
N ILE A 275 -12.79 -8.41 11.75
CA ILE A 275 -13.07 -8.32 10.32
C ILE A 275 -12.54 -9.55 9.60
N HIS A 276 -11.32 -9.97 9.90
CA HIS A 276 -10.71 -11.14 9.27
C HIS A 276 -11.52 -12.42 9.50
N GLU A 277 -12.06 -12.60 10.70
CA GLU A 277 -12.82 -13.79 11.10
C GLU A 277 -14.27 -13.77 10.60
N ASN A 278 -14.90 -12.59 10.48
CA ASN A 278 -16.34 -12.45 10.26
C ASN A 278 -16.70 -11.80 8.90
N ASP A 279 -15.77 -11.09 8.26
CA ASP A 279 -15.93 -10.48 6.94
C ASP A 279 -14.64 -10.66 6.12
N PRO A 280 -14.38 -11.90 5.64
CA PRO A 280 -13.17 -12.20 4.89
C PRO A 280 -13.03 -11.36 3.62
N GLN A 281 -14.13 -10.97 2.98
CA GLN A 281 -14.07 -10.12 1.79
C GLN A 281 -13.49 -8.73 2.10
N CYS A 282 -13.90 -8.10 3.20
CA CYS A 282 -13.30 -6.84 3.65
C CYS A 282 -11.83 -7.04 4.03
N SER A 283 -11.51 -8.14 4.74
CA SER A 283 -10.13 -8.45 5.09
C SER A 283 -9.22 -8.58 3.87
N GLU A 284 -9.65 -9.27 2.83
CA GLU A 284 -8.91 -9.46 1.57
C GLU A 284 -8.78 -8.15 0.78
N ASN A 285 -9.85 -7.37 0.69
CA ASN A 285 -9.80 -6.06 0.02
C ASN A 285 -8.74 -5.16 0.67
N VAL A 286 -8.76 -5.04 1.99
CA VAL A 286 -7.80 -4.20 2.74
C VAL A 286 -6.38 -4.77 2.70
N ALA A 287 -6.23 -6.10 2.66
CA ALA A 287 -4.93 -6.77 2.64
C ALA A 287 -4.30 -6.86 1.24
N ASN A 288 -5.00 -6.47 0.18
CA ASN A 288 -4.63 -6.69 -1.22
C ASN A 288 -4.45 -8.19 -1.55
N GLY A 289 -5.39 -9.02 -1.10
CA GLY A 289 -5.45 -10.46 -1.35
C GLY A 289 -5.56 -11.29 -0.07
N VAL A 290 -5.40 -12.61 -0.20
CA VAL A 290 -5.62 -13.57 0.86
C VAL A 290 -4.56 -13.45 1.96
N VAL A 291 -4.99 -13.44 3.22
CA VAL A 291 -4.14 -13.48 4.41
C VAL A 291 -4.63 -14.56 5.37
N LYS A 292 -3.72 -15.14 6.16
CA LYS A 292 -4.04 -16.10 7.20
C LYS A 292 -4.50 -15.44 8.49
N ALA A 293 -3.92 -14.29 8.84
CA ALA A 293 -4.22 -13.56 10.06
C ALA A 293 -3.66 -12.12 10.02
N TRP A 294 -4.18 -11.28 10.89
CA TRP A 294 -3.58 -10.03 11.32
C TRP A 294 -2.91 -10.25 12.68
N VAL A 295 -1.59 -10.08 12.75
CA VAL A 295 -0.75 -10.45 13.90
C VAL A 295 -0.20 -9.20 14.58
N PRO A 296 -0.34 -9.04 15.90
CA PRO A 296 0.31 -7.96 16.63
C PRO A 296 1.83 -8.00 16.47
N VAL A 297 2.43 -6.84 16.27
CA VAL A 297 3.88 -6.65 16.18
C VAL A 297 4.29 -5.40 16.93
N ASP A 298 5.56 -5.33 17.27
CA ASP A 298 6.21 -4.16 17.84
C ASP A 298 7.44 -3.74 17.00
N HIS A 299 8.16 -2.75 17.47
CA HIS A 299 9.33 -2.20 16.78
C HIS A 299 10.41 -3.26 16.52
N SER A 300 10.60 -4.21 17.42
CA SER A 300 11.67 -5.22 17.31
C SER A 300 11.57 -6.06 16.04
N PHE A 301 10.35 -6.25 15.52
CA PHE A 301 10.13 -6.94 14.23
C PHE A 301 10.75 -6.20 13.02
N TYR A 302 11.01 -4.91 13.15
CA TYR A 302 11.48 -4.04 12.05
C TYR A 302 12.92 -3.56 12.20
N GLU A 303 13.64 -3.91 13.26
CA GLU A 303 15.01 -3.42 13.54
C GLU A 303 15.97 -3.63 12.38
N THR A 304 15.91 -4.76 11.70
CA THR A 304 16.75 -5.06 10.53
C THR A 304 16.51 -4.10 9.37
N ILE A 305 15.25 -3.74 9.12
CA ILE A 305 14.89 -2.78 8.06
C ILE A 305 15.28 -1.34 8.46
N VAL A 306 15.12 -1.00 9.75
CA VAL A 306 15.56 0.29 10.28
C VAL A 306 17.08 0.45 10.12
N ALA A 307 17.84 -0.59 10.48
CA ALA A 307 19.29 -0.60 10.30
C ALA A 307 19.70 -0.50 8.82
N ALA A 308 19.05 -1.25 7.93
CA ALA A 308 19.31 -1.22 6.50
C ALA A 308 19.03 0.17 5.88
N ARG A 309 17.87 0.78 6.25
CA ARG A 309 17.53 2.14 5.78
C ARG A 309 18.51 3.18 6.31
N LYS A 310 18.89 3.11 7.58
CA LYS A 310 19.89 4.00 8.19
C LYS A 310 21.23 3.92 7.45
N ALA A 311 21.74 2.71 7.23
CA ALA A 311 23.00 2.49 6.52
C ALA A 311 22.97 3.08 5.09
N LYS A 312 21.83 2.91 4.37
CA LYS A 312 21.67 3.49 3.02
C LYS A 312 21.67 5.02 3.04
N ILE A 313 21.02 5.64 4.04
CA ILE A 313 21.02 7.11 4.21
C ILE A 313 22.44 7.62 4.50
N GLU A 314 23.17 6.92 5.37
CA GLU A 314 24.55 7.27 5.73
C GLU A 314 25.51 7.12 4.53
N ALA A 315 25.40 6.05 3.76
CA ALA A 315 26.17 5.84 2.54
C ALA A 315 25.96 6.99 1.53
N LYS A 316 24.72 7.38 1.30
CA LYS A 316 24.39 8.49 0.37
C LYS A 316 24.91 9.86 0.83
N LYS A 317 25.12 10.08 2.14
CA LYS A 317 25.70 11.32 2.67
C LYS A 317 27.22 11.37 2.53
N ALA A 318 27.85 10.21 2.32
CA ALA A 318 29.31 10.08 2.20
C ALA A 318 29.81 10.16 0.74
N GLU A 319 28.89 10.08 -0.24
CA GLU A 319 29.15 10.33 -1.67
C GLU A 319 29.14 11.84 -1.99
#